data_fa64315247deb730d62bd8be86758f98
#
_entry.id   fa64315247deb730d62bd8be86758f98
#
_cell.length_a   1.000
_cell.length_b   1.000
_cell.length_c   1.000
_cell.angle_alpha   90.00
_cell.angle_beta   90.00
_cell.angle_gamma   90.00
#
_symmetry.space_group_name_H-M   'P 1'
#
loop_
_entity.id
_entity.type
_entity.pdbx_description
1 polymer ?
#
loop_
_entity_poly.entity_id
_entity_poly.type
_entity_poly.pdbx_seq_one_letter_code
_entity_poly.pdbx_strand_id
1 'polypeptide(L)'
;MTTYVITVPGTFVHGMSDHARSDIERRLRPQDPKNTDLGENEELSLLTVEEGGRFAARVEVEAADRSSAEHEAVRLVSGALRDSGLAEDDAMLGAAVVTGIDTGIDREL
;
A
#
# COMPACT_ATOMS: atom_id res chain seq x y z
N MET A 1 -16.46 -3.61 10.85
CA MET A 1 -15.24 -2.95 10.40
C MET A 1 -15.33 -2.61 8.93
N THR A 2 -14.66 -1.58 8.52
CA THR A 2 -14.66 -1.12 7.13
C THR A 2 -13.34 -1.47 6.47
N THR A 3 -13.39 -1.88 5.21
CA THR A 3 -12.18 -2.13 4.41
C THR A 3 -11.80 -0.86 3.68
N TYR A 4 -10.58 -0.41 3.91
CA TYR A 4 -10.03 0.78 3.26
C TYR A 4 -8.94 0.36 2.29
N VAL A 5 -8.89 1.01 1.12
CA VAL A 5 -7.75 0.92 0.23
C VAL A 5 -6.95 2.20 0.43
N ILE A 6 -5.70 2.06 0.83
CA ILE A 6 -4.87 3.18 1.22
C ILE A 6 -3.62 3.21 0.35
N THR A 7 -3.33 4.39 -0.20
CA THR A 7 -2.11 4.64 -0.96
C THR A 7 -1.07 5.27 -0.03
N VAL A 8 0.08 4.62 0.06
CA VAL A 8 1.23 5.16 0.79
C VAL A 8 2.27 5.56 -0.25
N PRO A 9 2.45 6.86 -0.50
CA PRO A 9 3.45 7.33 -1.46
C PRO A 9 4.82 7.37 -0.81
N GLY A 10 5.86 7.35 -1.64
CA GLY A 10 7.22 7.47 -1.13
C GLY A 10 8.22 7.68 -2.24
N THR A 11 9.49 7.72 -1.85
CA THR A 11 10.61 7.88 -2.77
C THR A 11 11.76 6.98 -2.33
N PHE A 12 12.32 6.25 -3.28
CA PHE A 12 13.55 5.48 -3.05
C PHE A 12 14.75 6.38 -3.32
N VAL A 13 15.55 6.62 -2.30
CA VAL A 13 16.68 7.57 -2.38
C VAL A 13 17.76 7.06 -3.33
N HIS A 14 18.03 5.77 -3.32
CA HIS A 14 19.07 5.15 -4.14
C HIS A 14 18.51 4.25 -5.24
N GLY A 15 17.22 4.41 -5.56
CA GLY A 15 16.56 3.54 -6.50
C GLY A 15 16.20 2.20 -5.91
N MET A 16 15.66 1.30 -6.73
CA MET A 16 15.22 0.00 -6.28
C MET A 16 15.56 -1.07 -7.32
N SER A 17 16.15 -2.17 -6.86
CA SER A 17 16.40 -3.31 -7.73
C SER A 17 15.10 -4.07 -7.99
N ASP A 18 15.06 -4.82 -9.10
CA ASP A 18 13.91 -5.67 -9.41
C ASP A 18 13.68 -6.72 -8.33
N HIS A 19 14.75 -7.22 -7.74
CA HIS A 19 14.66 -8.20 -6.66
C HIS A 19 13.99 -7.59 -5.42
N ALA A 20 14.38 -6.38 -5.02
CA ALA A 20 13.78 -5.70 -3.88
C ALA A 20 12.32 -5.41 -4.14
N ARG A 21 11.98 -4.97 -5.36
CA ARG A 21 10.59 -4.71 -5.75
C ARG A 21 9.74 -5.97 -5.64
N SER A 22 10.22 -7.07 -6.18
CA SER A 22 9.50 -8.35 -6.12
C SER A 22 9.30 -8.81 -4.68
N ASP A 23 10.29 -8.61 -3.83
CA ASP A 23 10.23 -9.00 -2.44
C ASP A 23 9.20 -8.16 -1.67
N ILE A 24 9.17 -6.86 -1.91
CA ILE A 24 8.18 -5.96 -1.31
C ILE A 24 6.77 -6.37 -1.75
N GLU A 25 6.56 -6.59 -3.04
CA GLU A 25 5.26 -7.00 -3.57
C GLU A 25 4.80 -8.32 -2.94
N ARG A 26 5.70 -9.28 -2.81
CA ARG A 26 5.39 -10.57 -2.19
C ARG A 26 4.96 -10.40 -0.74
N ARG A 27 5.64 -9.55 0.01
CA ARG A 27 5.33 -9.32 1.42
C ARG A 27 4.00 -8.58 1.63
N LEU A 28 3.62 -7.73 0.68
CA LEU A 28 2.37 -6.98 0.74
C LEU A 28 1.20 -7.68 0.05
N ARG A 29 1.44 -8.79 -0.63
CA ARG A 29 0.40 -9.48 -1.40
C ARG A 29 -0.84 -9.86 -0.60
N PRO A 30 -0.75 -10.26 0.68
CA PRO A 30 -1.95 -10.53 1.46
C PRO A 30 -2.87 -9.30 1.60
N GLN A 31 -2.31 -8.09 1.44
CA GLN A 31 -3.06 -6.83 1.51
C GLN A 31 -3.29 -6.21 0.14
N ASP A 32 -3.19 -7.00 -0.94
CA ASP A 32 -3.38 -6.50 -2.30
C ASP A 32 -4.81 -5.98 -2.47
N PRO A 33 -4.98 -4.70 -2.91
CA PRO A 33 -6.31 -4.12 -3.11
C PRO A 33 -7.17 -4.91 -4.11
N LYS A 34 -6.56 -5.66 -5.02
CA LYS A 34 -7.28 -6.49 -5.98
C LYS A 34 -8.04 -7.64 -5.33
N ASN A 35 -7.79 -7.90 -4.04
CA ASN A 35 -8.59 -8.83 -3.28
C ASN A 35 -9.96 -8.26 -2.93
N THR A 36 -10.15 -6.95 -3.12
CA THR A 36 -11.45 -6.28 -2.94
C THR A 36 -12.08 -6.06 -4.31
N ASP A 37 -13.41 -5.96 -4.34
CA ASP A 37 -14.12 -5.64 -5.59
C ASP A 37 -13.75 -4.24 -6.07
N LEU A 38 -13.57 -3.32 -5.14
CA LEU A 38 -13.17 -1.95 -5.46
C LEU A 38 -11.81 -1.93 -6.15
N GLY A 39 -10.82 -2.60 -5.57
CA GLY A 39 -9.46 -2.64 -6.13
C GLY A 39 -9.40 -3.34 -7.47
N GLU A 40 -10.19 -4.39 -7.65
CA GLU A 40 -10.27 -5.11 -8.92
C GLU A 40 -10.92 -4.24 -10.00
N ASN A 41 -12.03 -3.58 -9.68
CA ASN A 41 -12.76 -2.72 -10.64
C ASN A 41 -11.96 -1.48 -11.03
N GLU A 42 -11.22 -0.90 -10.10
CA GLU A 42 -10.39 0.29 -10.34
C GLU A 42 -8.99 -0.05 -10.82
N GLU A 43 -8.67 -1.33 -10.94
CA GLU A 43 -7.34 -1.80 -11.36
C GLU A 43 -6.22 -1.23 -10.50
N LEU A 44 -6.42 -1.18 -9.20
CA LEU A 44 -5.46 -0.62 -8.26
C LEU A 44 -4.27 -1.57 -8.09
N SER A 45 -3.09 -1.10 -8.48
CA SER A 45 -1.87 -1.88 -8.38
C SER A 45 -1.30 -1.83 -6.97
N LEU A 46 -0.82 -2.96 -6.48
CA LEU A 46 -0.21 -3.06 -5.15
C LEU A 46 1.01 -2.14 -5.02
N LEU A 47 1.83 -2.08 -6.06
CA LEU A 47 3.03 -1.24 -6.05
C LEU A 47 3.25 -0.67 -7.44
N THR A 48 3.38 0.65 -7.51
CA THR A 48 3.73 1.37 -8.73
C THR A 48 5.04 2.11 -8.49
N VAL A 49 6.00 1.96 -9.38
CA VAL A 49 7.29 2.65 -9.29
C VAL A 49 7.47 3.50 -10.54
N GLU A 50 7.77 4.78 -10.33
CA GLU A 50 7.98 5.74 -11.42
C GLU A 50 9.45 6.10 -11.55
N GLU A 51 9.82 6.75 -12.67
CA GLU A 51 11.16 7.27 -12.86
C GLU A 51 11.47 8.27 -11.75
N GLY A 52 12.74 8.34 -11.36
CA GLY A 52 13.17 9.19 -10.28
C GLY A 52 13.02 8.58 -8.90
N GLY A 53 12.56 7.33 -8.83
CA GLY A 53 12.46 6.60 -7.57
C GLY A 53 11.18 6.82 -6.80
N ARG A 54 10.23 7.59 -7.32
CA ARG A 54 8.94 7.77 -6.66
C ARG A 54 8.11 6.49 -6.78
N PHE A 55 7.41 6.17 -5.72
CA PHE A 55 6.56 4.98 -5.72
C PHE A 55 5.26 5.23 -4.96
N ALA A 56 4.29 4.36 -5.21
CA ALA A 56 3.04 4.32 -4.46
C ALA A 56 2.73 2.87 -4.15
N ALA A 57 2.55 2.57 -2.87
CA ALA A 57 2.09 1.27 -2.42
C ALA A 57 0.62 1.39 -2.04
N ARG A 58 -0.21 0.48 -2.55
CA ARG A 58 -1.65 0.45 -2.25
C ARG A 58 -1.96 -0.83 -1.54
N VAL A 59 -2.54 -0.70 -0.35
CA VAL A 59 -2.86 -1.86 0.48
C VAL A 59 -4.30 -1.77 0.97
N GLU A 60 -4.94 -2.93 1.16
CA GLU A 60 -6.23 -2.99 1.81
C GLU A 60 -6.04 -3.18 3.32
N VAL A 61 -6.81 -2.47 4.10
CA VAL A 61 -6.76 -2.55 5.56
C VAL A 61 -8.17 -2.53 6.11
N GLU A 62 -8.47 -3.46 7.02
CA GLU A 62 -9.71 -3.42 7.77
C GLU A 62 -9.47 -2.66 9.07
N ALA A 63 -10.31 -1.67 9.34
CA ALA A 63 -10.16 -0.86 10.53
C ALA A 63 -11.50 -0.26 10.95
N ALA A 64 -11.58 0.18 12.20
CA ALA A 64 -12.77 0.79 12.73
C ALA A 64 -12.97 2.21 12.19
N ASP A 65 -11.89 2.91 11.90
CA ASP A 65 -11.94 4.28 11.39
C ASP A 65 -10.77 4.55 10.42
N ARG A 66 -10.86 5.69 9.76
CA ARG A 66 -9.90 6.14 8.76
C ARG A 66 -8.48 6.30 9.33
N SER A 67 -8.38 6.94 10.48
CA SER A 67 -7.09 7.23 11.11
C SER A 67 -6.34 5.94 11.43
N SER A 68 -7.04 4.97 12.00
CA SER A 68 -6.46 3.66 12.31
C SER A 68 -6.02 2.93 11.05
N ALA A 69 -6.82 3.03 9.98
CA ALA A 69 -6.49 2.41 8.71
C ALA A 69 -5.23 3.01 8.08
N GLU A 70 -5.11 4.33 8.09
CA GLU A 70 -3.93 5.01 7.57
C GLU A 70 -2.68 4.62 8.33
N HIS A 71 -2.78 4.58 9.66
CA HIS A 71 -1.66 4.19 10.52
C HIS A 71 -1.21 2.76 10.23
N GLU A 72 -2.16 1.84 10.11
CA GLU A 72 -1.87 0.44 9.82
C GLU A 72 -1.23 0.27 8.45
N ALA A 73 -1.69 1.02 7.44
CA ALA A 73 -1.12 0.97 6.11
C ALA A 73 0.35 1.39 6.09
N VAL A 74 0.68 2.47 6.80
CA VAL A 74 2.06 2.94 6.90
C VAL A 74 2.92 1.87 7.59
N ARG A 75 2.39 1.26 8.65
CA ARG A 75 3.09 0.20 9.38
C ARG A 75 3.40 -1.00 8.46
N LEU A 76 2.41 -1.42 7.68
CA LEU A 76 2.57 -2.55 6.76
C LEU A 76 3.62 -2.25 5.68
N VAL A 77 3.55 -1.08 5.08
CA VAL A 77 4.49 -0.70 4.02
C VAL A 77 5.89 -0.52 4.59
N SER A 78 6.03 0.16 5.72
CA SER A 78 7.33 0.34 6.39
C SER A 78 7.96 -1.00 6.74
N GLY A 79 7.16 -1.93 7.26
CA GLY A 79 7.64 -3.26 7.61
C GLY A 79 8.12 -4.04 6.39
N ALA A 80 7.37 -3.97 5.28
CA ALA A 80 7.75 -4.64 4.04
C ALA A 80 9.07 -4.09 3.48
N LEU A 81 9.25 -2.78 3.51
CA LEU A 81 10.48 -2.14 3.06
C LEU A 81 11.67 -2.60 3.90
N ARG A 82 11.52 -2.55 5.22
CA ARG A 82 12.59 -2.97 6.15
C ARG A 82 12.94 -4.44 5.97
N ASP A 83 11.92 -5.29 5.87
CA ASP A 83 12.13 -6.73 5.74
C ASP A 83 12.70 -7.13 4.38
N SER A 84 12.60 -6.23 3.41
CA SER A 84 13.22 -6.40 2.08
C SER A 84 14.65 -5.88 2.03
N GLY A 85 15.20 -5.44 3.16
CA GLY A 85 16.59 -5.01 3.27
C GLY A 85 16.80 -3.52 3.05
N LEU A 86 15.74 -2.73 3.01
CA LEU A 86 15.84 -1.28 2.85
C LEU A 86 15.86 -0.62 4.23
N ALA A 87 16.88 0.19 4.48
CA ALA A 87 16.98 0.97 5.71
C ALA A 87 16.01 2.15 5.66
N GLU A 88 15.76 2.77 6.81
CA GLU A 88 14.88 3.94 6.89
C GLU A 88 15.34 5.08 5.98
N ASP A 89 16.65 5.19 5.77
CA ASP A 89 17.24 6.24 4.93
C ASP A 89 17.15 5.92 3.43
N ASP A 90 16.84 4.67 3.07
CA ASP A 90 16.78 4.24 1.67
C ASP A 90 15.43 4.57 1.02
N ALA A 91 14.41 4.76 1.81
CA ALA A 91 13.07 5.07 1.31
C ALA A 91 12.39 6.04 2.27
N MET A 92 11.83 7.11 1.71
CA MET A 92 11.09 8.10 2.47
C MET A 92 9.61 7.96 2.15
N LEU A 93 8.79 7.81 3.18
CA LEU A 93 7.33 7.68 3.01
C LEU A 93 6.65 9.04 3.20
N GLY A 94 5.67 9.31 2.34
CA GLY A 94 4.79 10.47 2.49
C GLY A 94 3.55 10.12 3.29
N ALA A 95 2.60 11.04 3.33
CA ALA A 95 1.36 10.84 4.06
C ALA A 95 0.48 9.80 3.37
N ALA A 96 -0.06 8.86 4.15
CA ALA A 96 -1.01 7.88 3.63
C ALA A 96 -2.32 8.56 3.26
N VAL A 97 -2.95 8.10 2.17
CA VAL A 97 -4.20 8.67 1.67
C VAL A 97 -5.19 7.54 1.43
N VAL A 98 -6.40 7.69 1.93
CA VAL A 98 -7.49 6.75 1.63
C VAL A 98 -7.91 6.98 0.19
N THR A 99 -7.74 5.98 -0.66
CA THR A 99 -8.10 6.05 -2.08
C THR A 99 -9.34 5.24 -2.42
N GLY A 100 -9.85 4.46 -1.47
CA GLY A 100 -11.10 3.74 -1.65
C GLY A 100 -11.61 3.19 -0.33
N ILE A 101 -12.92 3.03 -0.23
CA ILE A 101 -13.57 2.47 0.93
C ILE A 101 -14.56 1.40 0.45
N ASP A 102 -14.44 0.20 0.98
CA ASP A 102 -15.35 -0.89 0.69
C ASP A 102 -16.04 -1.30 1.99
N THR A 103 -17.27 -0.86 2.16
CA THR A 103 -18.05 -1.14 3.35
C THR A 103 -18.78 -2.49 3.28
N GLY A 104 -18.92 -3.05 2.07
CA GLY A 104 -19.72 -4.23 1.86
C GLY A 104 -21.24 -3.98 1.92
N ILE A 105 -21.65 -2.92 2.59
CA ILE A 105 -23.06 -2.58 2.78
C ILE A 105 -23.66 -1.98 1.51
N ASP A 106 -22.89 -1.15 0.82
CA ASP A 106 -23.34 -0.45 -0.36
C ASP A 106 -23.71 -1.38 -1.51
N ARG A 107 -23.23 -2.59 -1.48
CA ARG A 107 -23.51 -3.57 -2.53
C ARG A 107 -24.92 -4.13 -2.47
N GLU A 108 -25.58 -3.97 -1.37
CA GLU A 108 -26.92 -4.48 -1.18
C GLU A 108 -27.98 -3.50 -1.68
N LEU A 109 -27.54 -2.34 -2.05
CA LEU A 109 -28.40 -1.29 -2.58
C LEU A 109 -28.40 -1.29 -4.10
#